data_d77d951948be55f247fda5b4d30f4b27
#
_entry.id   d77d951948be55f247fda5b4d30f4b27
#
_cell.length_a   1.000
_cell.length_b   1.000
_cell.length_c   1.000
_cell.angle_alpha   90.00
_cell.angle_beta   90.00
_cell.angle_gamma   90.00
#
_symmetry.space_group_name_H-M   'P 1'
#
loop_
_entity.id
_entity.type
_entity.pdbx_description
1 polymer ?
#
loop_
_entity_poly.entity_id
_entity_poly.type
_entity_poly.pdbx_seq_one_letter_code
_entity_poly.pdbx_strand_id
1 'polypeptide(L)'
;SAAYTVDPDYAIAIDVGLGLAPGGDKKSNPKLGEGACISVSAILDRKWTETIRGIAKKNEISLQTIVEACGTGTHADEIEAVRLGIPTALLSLPINFMHTGVETLYMSDFEATAKLLCAVINDKFGGEAK
;
A
#
# COMPACT_ATOMS: atom_id res chain seq x y z
N SER A 1 20.27 2.97 -4.87
CA SER A 1 19.18 2.23 -4.20
C SER A 1 18.92 0.91 -4.92
N ALA A 2 18.31 -0.06 -4.24
CA ALA A 2 17.98 -1.37 -4.85
C ALA A 2 17.08 -1.19 -6.11
N ALA A 3 16.12 -0.27 -6.05
CA ALA A 3 15.25 0.05 -7.18
C ALA A 3 16.04 0.53 -8.41
N TYR A 4 17.11 1.30 -8.23
CA TYR A 4 17.98 1.75 -9.33
C TYR A 4 18.68 0.58 -10.02
N THR A 5 19.12 -0.41 -9.23
CA THR A 5 19.87 -1.57 -9.75
C THR A 5 18.95 -2.59 -10.43
N VAL A 6 17.76 -2.82 -9.85
CA VAL A 6 16.78 -3.78 -10.38
C VAL A 6 16.07 -3.26 -11.62
N ASP A 7 15.84 -1.92 -11.71
CA ASP A 7 15.14 -1.26 -12.81
C ASP A 7 13.77 -1.88 -13.15
N PRO A 8 12.85 -1.96 -12.17
CA PRO A 8 11.59 -2.66 -12.37
C PRO A 8 10.59 -1.83 -13.17
N ASP A 9 9.67 -2.50 -13.90
CA ASP A 9 8.57 -1.84 -14.60
C ASP A 9 7.50 -1.27 -13.66
N TYR A 10 7.34 -1.89 -12.47
CA TYR A 10 6.40 -1.48 -11.42
C TYR A 10 6.99 -1.76 -10.04
N ALA A 11 6.60 -0.95 -9.08
CA ALA A 11 6.96 -1.16 -7.69
C ALA A 11 5.73 -1.11 -6.77
N ILE A 12 5.78 -1.87 -5.70
CA ILE A 12 4.85 -1.77 -4.57
C ILE A 12 5.71 -1.59 -3.32
N ALA A 13 5.55 -0.46 -2.66
CA ALA A 13 6.07 -0.26 -1.33
C ALA A 13 5.05 -0.78 -0.31
N ILE A 14 5.53 -1.41 0.75
CA ILE A 14 4.70 -1.85 1.87
C ILE A 14 5.27 -1.21 3.12
N ASP A 15 4.41 -0.50 3.84
CA ASP A 15 4.80 0.19 5.07
C ASP A 15 3.66 0.13 6.09
N VAL A 16 3.86 0.71 7.25
CA VAL A 16 2.82 0.94 8.24
C VAL A 16 2.22 2.33 8.08
N GLY A 17 0.97 2.48 8.47
CA GLY A 17 0.28 3.77 8.45
C GLY A 17 -0.47 4.01 9.76
N LEU A 18 -0.63 5.27 10.14
CA LEU A 18 -1.34 5.63 11.35
C LEU A 18 -2.82 5.24 11.24
N GLY A 19 -3.24 4.30 12.06
CA GLY A 19 -4.62 3.90 12.17
C GLY A 19 -5.47 4.91 12.96
N LEU A 20 -6.79 4.78 12.86
CA LEU A 20 -7.74 5.62 13.57
C LEU A 20 -7.69 5.30 15.08
N ALA A 21 -7.05 6.19 15.84
CA ALA A 21 -7.06 6.17 17.31
C ALA A 21 -8.31 6.84 17.86
N PRO A 22 -8.70 6.58 19.12
CA PRO A 22 -9.76 7.33 19.81
C PRO A 22 -9.49 8.84 19.75
N GLY A 23 -10.46 9.60 19.24
CA GLY A 23 -10.32 11.06 19.03
C GLY A 23 -9.59 11.47 17.75
N GLY A 24 -9.12 10.53 16.94
CA GLY A 24 -8.46 10.80 15.67
C GLY A 24 -9.43 11.22 14.56
N ASP A 25 -8.86 11.73 13.46
CA ASP A 25 -9.64 12.14 12.29
C ASP A 25 -10.08 10.91 11.48
N LYS A 26 -11.40 10.67 11.47
CA LYS A 26 -12.02 9.57 10.73
C LYS A 26 -11.92 9.67 9.21
N LYS A 27 -11.59 10.87 8.69
CA LYS A 27 -11.49 11.10 7.24
C LYS A 27 -10.10 10.76 6.70
N SER A 28 -9.08 10.91 7.54
CA SER A 28 -7.68 10.78 7.14
C SER A 28 -7.07 9.45 7.56
N ASN A 29 -7.58 8.83 8.63
CA ASN A 29 -6.98 7.63 9.20
C ASN A 29 -7.83 6.39 8.96
N PRO A 30 -7.24 5.30 8.45
CA PRO A 30 -7.93 4.02 8.25
C PRO A 30 -8.26 3.37 9.59
N LYS A 31 -9.33 2.61 9.61
CA LYS A 31 -9.72 1.85 10.79
C LYS A 31 -8.96 0.52 10.84
N LEU A 32 -8.56 0.11 12.04
CA LEU A 32 -8.00 -1.21 12.27
C LEU A 32 -9.10 -2.27 12.16
N GLY A 33 -8.76 -3.40 11.56
CA GLY A 33 -9.69 -4.52 11.38
C GLY A 33 -10.61 -4.41 10.15
N GLU A 34 -10.48 -3.36 9.34
CA GLU A 34 -11.27 -3.16 8.11
C GLU A 34 -10.48 -3.49 6.83
N GLY A 35 -9.35 -4.18 6.92
CA GLY A 35 -8.58 -4.69 5.80
C GLY A 35 -7.35 -3.87 5.43
N ALA A 36 -6.77 -4.21 4.29
CA ALA A 36 -5.59 -3.54 3.74
C ALA A 36 -5.85 -2.07 3.43
N CYS A 37 -4.79 -1.27 3.38
CA CYS A 37 -4.88 0.13 2.96
C CYS A 37 -4.05 0.37 1.71
N ILE A 38 -4.55 1.22 0.81
CA ILE A 38 -3.82 1.73 -0.34
C ILE A 38 -3.79 3.25 -0.30
N SER A 39 -2.61 3.83 -0.47
CA SER A 39 -2.45 5.29 -0.49
C SER A 39 -2.65 5.85 -1.89
N VAL A 40 -3.26 7.04 -1.94
CA VAL A 40 -3.39 7.88 -3.13
C VAL A 40 -2.70 9.21 -2.84
N SER A 41 -1.74 9.58 -3.66
CA SER A 41 -0.94 10.79 -3.50
C SER A 41 -0.57 11.34 -4.88
N ALA A 42 -0.09 12.59 -4.93
CA ALA A 42 0.36 13.22 -6.16
C ALA A 42 1.61 12.56 -6.77
N ILE A 43 2.39 11.86 -5.95
CA ILE A 43 3.64 11.19 -6.36
C ILE A 43 3.46 9.71 -6.69
N LEU A 44 2.39 9.06 -6.23
CA LEU A 44 2.12 7.67 -6.53
C LEU A 44 1.48 7.52 -7.91
N ASP A 45 1.83 6.45 -8.63
CA ASP A 45 1.24 6.19 -9.94
C ASP A 45 -0.24 5.86 -9.82
N ARG A 46 -1.08 6.73 -10.38
CA ARG A 46 -2.53 6.61 -10.31
C ARG A 46 -3.03 5.37 -11.03
N LYS A 47 -2.48 5.06 -12.20
CA LYS A 47 -2.93 3.93 -13.02
C LYS A 47 -2.62 2.60 -12.35
N TRP A 48 -1.43 2.51 -11.76
CA TRP A 48 -1.01 1.33 -11.01
C TRP A 48 -1.85 1.14 -9.74
N THR A 49 -2.07 2.22 -8.99
CA THR A 49 -2.96 2.24 -7.82
C THR A 49 -4.38 1.78 -8.15
N GLU A 50 -4.99 2.30 -9.22
CA GLU A 50 -6.33 1.87 -9.66
C GLU A 50 -6.36 0.41 -10.15
N THR A 51 -5.29 -0.07 -10.76
CA THR A 51 -5.15 -1.48 -11.13
C THR A 51 -5.21 -2.39 -9.90
N ILE A 52 -4.46 -2.05 -8.85
CA ILE A 52 -4.46 -2.82 -7.58
C ILE A 52 -5.84 -2.77 -6.92
N ARG A 53 -6.53 -1.62 -6.93
CA ARG A 53 -7.90 -1.49 -6.43
C ARG A 53 -8.88 -2.39 -7.19
N GLY A 54 -8.74 -2.46 -8.51
CA GLY A 54 -9.53 -3.36 -9.36
C GLY A 54 -9.31 -4.84 -9.00
N ILE A 55 -8.06 -5.23 -8.75
CA ILE A 55 -7.71 -6.58 -8.34
C ILE A 55 -8.28 -6.91 -6.95
N ALA A 56 -8.19 -5.98 -5.99
CA ALA A 56 -8.80 -6.16 -4.68
C ALA A 56 -10.31 -6.40 -4.78
N LYS A 57 -11.01 -5.58 -5.58
CA LYS A 57 -12.45 -5.73 -5.81
C LYS A 57 -12.80 -7.07 -6.46
N LYS A 58 -12.05 -7.49 -7.48
CA LYS A 58 -12.24 -8.77 -8.19
C LYS A 58 -12.10 -9.98 -7.26
N ASN A 59 -11.21 -9.88 -6.27
CA ASN A 59 -10.92 -10.96 -5.33
C ASN A 59 -11.64 -10.78 -3.97
N GLU A 60 -12.59 -9.85 -3.87
CA GLU A 60 -13.38 -9.58 -2.64
C GLU A 60 -12.49 -9.28 -1.41
N ILE A 61 -11.36 -8.63 -1.63
CA ILE A 61 -10.43 -8.22 -0.57
C ILE A 61 -10.81 -6.83 -0.07
N SER A 62 -11.07 -6.70 1.22
CA SER A 62 -11.35 -5.41 1.85
C SER A 62 -10.15 -4.48 1.73
N LEU A 63 -10.39 -3.29 1.17
CA LEU A 63 -9.36 -2.29 0.90
C LEU A 63 -9.85 -0.90 1.26
N GLN A 64 -9.15 -0.25 2.17
CA GLN A 64 -9.37 1.15 2.54
C GLN A 64 -8.46 2.06 1.70
N THR A 65 -8.89 3.29 1.47
CA THR A 65 -8.08 4.28 0.76
C THR A 65 -7.61 5.36 1.72
N ILE A 66 -6.31 5.65 1.71
CA ILE A 66 -5.69 6.76 2.43
C ILE A 66 -5.33 7.82 1.40
N VAL A 67 -5.67 9.08 1.67
CA VAL A 67 -5.29 10.21 0.81
C VAL A 67 -4.17 10.99 1.47
N GLU A 68 -3.02 11.01 0.79
CA GLU A 68 -1.83 11.75 1.21
C GLU A 68 -1.73 13.06 0.43
N ALA A 69 -1.71 14.18 1.13
CA ALA A 69 -1.73 15.51 0.50
C ALA A 69 -0.45 15.83 -0.31
N CYS A 70 0.68 15.26 0.11
CA CYS A 70 2.00 15.47 -0.49
C CYS A 70 2.73 14.14 -0.63
N GLY A 71 4.01 14.08 -0.26
CA GLY A 71 4.77 12.84 -0.15
C GLY A 71 4.18 11.89 0.91
N THR A 72 4.44 10.60 0.74
CA THR A 72 3.93 9.59 1.66
C THR A 72 4.78 9.44 2.92
N GLY A 73 6.01 10.00 2.91
CA GLY A 73 6.99 9.84 3.98
C GLY A 73 7.55 8.42 4.09
N THR A 74 7.37 7.62 3.05
CA THR A 74 7.82 6.22 2.98
C THR A 74 8.85 6.02 1.87
N HIS A 75 9.39 4.81 1.75
CA HIS A 75 10.28 4.44 0.66
C HIS A 75 9.63 4.54 -0.73
N ALA A 76 8.30 4.64 -0.82
CA ALA A 76 7.61 4.83 -2.09
C ALA A 76 8.05 6.13 -2.78
N ASP A 77 8.26 7.20 -2.01
CA ASP A 77 8.71 8.51 -2.51
C ASP A 77 10.09 8.43 -3.18
N GLU A 78 10.99 7.62 -2.58
CA GLU A 78 12.33 7.41 -3.11
C GLU A 78 12.35 6.49 -4.34
N ILE A 79 11.47 5.48 -4.38
CA ILE A 79 11.39 4.54 -5.49
C ILE A 79 10.82 5.22 -6.73
N GLU A 80 9.76 6.01 -6.56
CA GLU A 80 9.13 6.75 -7.67
C GLU A 80 10.12 7.70 -8.32
N ALA A 81 10.96 8.37 -7.55
CA ALA A 81 11.94 9.34 -8.05
C ALA A 81 13.16 8.72 -8.76
N VAL A 82 13.26 7.37 -8.82
CA VAL A 82 14.41 6.70 -9.46
C VAL A 82 14.33 6.80 -10.98
N ARG A 83 15.46 7.16 -11.61
CA ARG A 83 15.64 7.26 -13.09
C ARG A 83 14.61 8.19 -13.74
N LEU A 84 13.74 7.63 -14.58
CA LEU A 84 12.67 8.36 -15.28
C LEU A 84 11.32 8.27 -14.56
N GLY A 85 11.32 7.75 -13.34
CA GLY A 85 10.13 7.44 -12.56
C GLY A 85 9.74 5.96 -12.69
N ILE A 86 9.61 5.28 -11.55
CA ILE A 86 9.10 3.91 -11.50
C ILE A 86 7.65 3.99 -11.03
N PRO A 87 6.66 3.50 -11.82
CA PRO A 87 5.28 3.47 -11.40
C PRO A 87 5.13 2.74 -10.06
N THR A 88 4.90 3.49 -8.99
CA THR A 88 4.93 3.00 -7.61
C THR A 88 3.56 3.12 -6.97
N ALA A 89 3.12 2.07 -6.28
CA ALA A 89 1.97 2.07 -5.38
C ALA A 89 2.43 1.82 -3.95
N LEU A 90 1.64 2.30 -2.99
CA LEU A 90 1.90 2.11 -1.56
C LEU A 90 0.74 1.37 -0.92
N LEU A 91 1.04 0.21 -0.34
CA LEU A 91 0.15 -0.53 0.56
C LEU A 91 0.58 -0.26 2.00
N SER A 92 -0.37 0.08 2.86
CA SER A 92 -0.10 0.37 4.26
C SER A 92 -0.87 -0.56 5.19
N LEU A 93 -0.22 -0.95 6.27
CA LEU A 93 -0.83 -1.67 7.39
C LEU A 93 -1.26 -0.65 8.44
N PRO A 94 -2.56 -0.53 8.77
CA PRO A 94 -2.99 0.39 9.81
C PRO A 94 -2.52 -0.11 11.18
N ILE A 95 -1.81 0.74 11.90
CA ILE A 95 -1.32 0.45 13.25
C ILE A 95 -1.69 1.57 14.23
N ASN A 96 -1.85 1.23 15.48
CA ASN A 96 -1.94 2.19 16.58
C ASN A 96 -0.59 2.36 17.28
N PHE A 97 -0.39 3.54 17.86
CA PHE A 97 0.78 3.88 18.66
C PHE A 97 2.10 3.84 17.87
N MET A 98 2.02 4.20 16.57
CA MET A 98 3.17 4.29 15.67
C MET A 98 4.30 5.11 16.30
N HIS A 99 5.54 4.66 16.16
CA HIS A 99 6.74 5.27 16.73
C HIS A 99 6.80 5.26 18.27
N THR A 100 6.11 4.34 18.91
CA THR A 100 6.21 4.13 20.37
C THR A 100 6.88 2.78 20.70
N GLY A 101 7.11 2.52 21.96
CA GLY A 101 7.70 1.25 22.41
C GLY A 101 6.80 0.02 22.21
N VAL A 102 5.50 0.21 22.00
CA VAL A 102 4.53 -0.85 21.74
C VAL A 102 3.57 -0.37 20.64
N GLU A 103 3.62 -1.06 19.51
CA GLU A 103 2.71 -0.82 18.40
C GLU A 103 1.72 -1.98 18.28
N THR A 104 0.50 -1.70 17.87
CA THR A 104 -0.54 -2.72 17.73
C THR A 104 -1.19 -2.69 16.37
N LEU A 105 -1.47 -3.87 15.83
CA LEU A 105 -2.18 -4.07 14.58
C LEU A 105 -3.20 -5.22 14.71
N TYR A 106 -4.13 -5.29 13.77
CA TYR A 106 -5.01 -6.45 13.64
C TYR A 106 -4.42 -7.44 12.64
N MET A 107 -4.31 -8.71 13.03
CA MET A 107 -3.80 -9.77 12.15
C MET A 107 -4.65 -9.92 10.87
N SER A 108 -5.94 -9.62 10.94
CA SER A 108 -6.82 -9.60 9.76
C SER A 108 -6.38 -8.59 8.69
N ASP A 109 -5.86 -7.43 9.10
CA ASP A 109 -5.36 -6.42 8.16
C ASP A 109 -4.05 -6.86 7.51
N PHE A 110 -3.18 -7.51 8.29
CA PHE A 110 -1.96 -8.14 7.77
C PHE A 110 -2.30 -9.23 6.74
N GLU A 111 -3.22 -10.13 7.08
CA GLU A 111 -3.66 -11.20 6.17
C GLU A 111 -4.32 -10.65 4.90
N ALA A 112 -5.13 -9.60 5.01
CA ALA A 112 -5.75 -8.94 3.86
C ALA A 112 -4.69 -8.30 2.95
N THR A 113 -3.67 -7.66 3.53
CA THR A 113 -2.56 -7.08 2.77
C THR A 113 -1.74 -8.15 2.05
N ALA A 114 -1.42 -9.25 2.73
CA ALA A 114 -0.72 -10.39 2.13
C ALA A 114 -1.53 -11.03 0.99
N LYS A 115 -2.83 -11.25 1.20
CA LYS A 115 -3.75 -11.77 0.16
C LYS A 115 -3.81 -10.84 -1.05
N LEU A 116 -3.87 -9.52 -0.83
CA LEU A 116 -3.89 -8.54 -1.91
C LEU A 116 -2.58 -8.60 -2.71
N LEU A 117 -1.44 -8.64 -2.04
CA LEU A 117 -0.14 -8.73 -2.71
C LEU A 117 -0.04 -10.01 -3.56
N CYS A 118 -0.44 -11.15 -3.02
CA CYS A 118 -0.50 -12.41 -3.77
C CYS A 118 -1.44 -12.32 -4.98
N ALA A 119 -2.63 -11.70 -4.81
CA ALA A 119 -3.58 -11.53 -5.91
C ALA A 119 -3.01 -10.64 -7.02
N VAL A 120 -2.30 -9.55 -6.66
CA VAL A 120 -1.65 -8.66 -7.64
C VAL A 120 -0.55 -9.42 -8.40
N ILE A 121 0.29 -10.17 -7.70
CA ILE A 121 1.36 -10.96 -8.32
C ILE A 121 0.76 -11.99 -9.30
N ASN A 122 -0.27 -12.71 -8.89
CA ASN A 122 -0.91 -13.72 -9.73
C ASN A 122 -1.63 -13.12 -10.93
N ASP A 123 -2.33 -12.01 -10.76
CA ASP A 123 -3.09 -11.36 -11.86
C ASP A 123 -2.17 -10.72 -12.89
N LYS A 124 -1.04 -10.14 -12.48
CA LYS A 124 -0.14 -9.40 -13.36
C LYS A 124 1.04 -10.21 -13.87
N PHE A 125 1.55 -11.12 -13.07
CA PHE A 125 2.81 -11.82 -13.34
C PHE A 125 2.67 -13.35 -13.30
N GLY A 126 1.51 -13.87 -12.88
CA GLY A 126 1.16 -15.28 -12.90
C GLY A 126 0.78 -15.77 -14.30
N GLY A 127 1.58 -15.44 -15.32
CA GLY A 127 1.46 -16.07 -16.62
C GLY A 127 1.60 -17.58 -16.46
N GLU A 128 0.79 -18.38 -17.20
CA GLU A 128 0.88 -19.82 -17.20
C GLU A 128 2.34 -20.26 -17.28
N ALA A 129 2.80 -20.95 -16.22
CA ALA A 129 4.06 -21.63 -16.28
C ALA A 129 3.96 -22.64 -17.45
N LYS A 130 4.59 -22.28 -18.56
CA LYS A 130 4.79 -23.19 -19.69
C LYS A 130 5.81 -24.24 -19.31
#